data_38e064015f62b2bac494f73171e262c5
#
_entry.id   38e064015f62b2bac494f73171e262c5
#
_cell.length_a   1.000
_cell.length_b   1.000
_cell.length_c   1.000
_cell.angle_alpha   90.00
_cell.angle_beta   90.00
_cell.angle_gamma   90.00
#
_symmetry.space_group_name_H-M   'P 1'
#
loop_
_entity.id
_entity.type
_entity.pdbx_description
1 polymer ?
#
loop_
_entity_poly.entity_id
_entity_poly.type
_entity_poly.pdbx_seq_one_letter_code
_entity_poly.pdbx_strand_id
1 'polypeptide(L)'
;MDETFQTTSGNQTASQRINMKIFALILSGGQSDGVDKGLCPWQGKTLIDCVIDRIKPQVDHIAISANRNLESYALRSPHLLPDARQWRYLGGLAALCTAANDLQIASADWLLVVPCDMPDLPDDLVERFRMVSKKTPLCNAFYIETPVTPHYNVMFIRPQILQSAVPYLSSGLRTVRGWLQQQRARILQFDHDDCFIRYGKSNNA
;
A
#
# COMPACT_ATOMS: atom_id res chain seq x y z
N MET A 1 56.69 -38.48 -9.40
CA MET A 1 56.44 -37.04 -9.36
C MET A 1 54.99 -36.84 -9.62
N ASP A 2 54.22 -36.74 -8.51
CA ASP A 2 52.76 -36.58 -8.54
C ASP A 2 52.45 -35.10 -8.48
N GLU A 3 51.85 -34.57 -9.53
CA GLU A 3 51.25 -33.24 -9.50
C GLU A 3 49.75 -33.38 -9.22
N THR A 4 49.38 -33.11 -7.99
CA THR A 4 48.00 -33.00 -7.53
C THR A 4 47.39 -31.67 -8.01
N PHE A 5 46.46 -31.74 -8.93
CA PHE A 5 45.61 -30.63 -9.32
C PHE A 5 44.59 -30.32 -8.19
N GLN A 6 44.76 -29.20 -7.50
CA GLN A 6 43.75 -28.65 -6.61
C GLN A 6 42.69 -27.92 -7.43
N THR A 7 41.47 -28.46 -7.41
CA THR A 7 40.26 -27.78 -7.89
C THR A 7 39.85 -26.72 -6.92
N THR A 8 40.03 -25.47 -7.29
CA THR A 8 39.49 -24.31 -6.57
C THR A 8 37.99 -24.28 -6.73
N SER A 9 37.30 -24.54 -5.64
CA SER A 9 35.84 -24.41 -5.49
C SER A 9 35.37 -23.02 -5.87
N GLY A 10 34.40 -22.99 -6.78
CA GLY A 10 33.78 -21.80 -7.29
C GLY A 10 33.18 -20.93 -6.17
N ASN A 11 33.55 -19.70 -6.22
CA ASN A 11 32.98 -18.61 -5.47
C ASN A 11 31.50 -18.46 -5.86
N GLN A 12 30.58 -18.92 -5.02
CA GLN A 12 29.17 -18.58 -5.13
C GLN A 12 29.06 -17.09 -4.77
N THR A 13 28.91 -16.29 -5.80
CA THR A 13 28.51 -14.89 -5.67
C THR A 13 27.19 -14.84 -4.90
N ALA A 14 27.27 -14.51 -3.61
CA ALA A 14 26.13 -14.12 -2.80
C ALA A 14 25.49 -12.91 -3.48
N SER A 15 24.40 -13.15 -4.20
CA SER A 15 23.55 -12.12 -4.76
C SER A 15 23.21 -11.18 -3.61
N GLN A 16 23.75 -9.98 -3.62
CA GLN A 16 23.36 -8.91 -2.69
C GLN A 16 21.85 -8.72 -2.88
N ARG A 17 21.06 -9.24 -1.97
CA ARG A 17 19.65 -8.87 -1.82
C ARG A 17 19.68 -7.39 -1.43
N ILE A 18 19.50 -6.52 -2.41
CA ILE A 18 19.20 -5.11 -2.14
C ILE A 18 17.95 -5.16 -1.27
N ASN A 19 18.13 -4.89 0.02
CA ASN A 19 17.04 -4.95 0.99
C ASN A 19 16.17 -3.72 0.74
N MET A 20 15.16 -3.87 -0.11
CA MET A 20 14.22 -2.83 -0.52
C MET A 20 13.35 -2.48 0.67
N LYS A 21 13.47 -1.25 1.17
CA LYS A 21 12.68 -0.73 2.29
C LYS A 21 11.27 -0.40 1.83
N ILE A 22 10.28 -1.11 2.36
CA ILE A 22 8.87 -0.97 1.98
C ILE A 22 8.06 -0.51 3.17
N PHE A 23 7.37 0.62 3.01
CA PHE A 23 6.35 1.08 3.95
C PHE A 23 4.97 0.73 3.43
N ALA A 24 4.01 0.55 4.36
CA ALA A 24 2.60 0.47 4.03
C ALA A 24 1.85 1.68 4.59
N LEU A 25 0.89 2.19 3.83
CA LEU A 25 -0.10 3.17 4.24
C LEU A 25 -1.49 2.53 4.15
N ILE A 26 -2.13 2.32 5.31
CA ILE A 26 -3.51 1.81 5.36
C ILE A 26 -4.46 3.00 5.36
N LEU A 27 -5.39 3.03 4.40
CA LEU A 27 -6.39 4.09 4.24
C LEU A 27 -7.62 3.80 5.10
N SER A 28 -7.77 4.51 6.22
CA SER A 28 -8.92 4.43 7.16
C SER A 28 -9.65 5.76 7.34
N GLY A 29 -9.29 6.80 6.57
CA GLY A 29 -9.85 8.16 6.70
C GLY A 29 -11.19 8.38 6.00
N GLY A 30 -11.75 7.39 5.29
CA GLY A 30 -12.94 7.53 4.48
C GLY A 30 -14.20 7.85 5.29
N GLN A 31 -15.07 8.71 4.73
CA GLN A 31 -16.43 8.91 5.22
C GLN A 31 -17.36 7.88 4.58
N SER A 32 -18.00 7.04 5.37
CA SER A 32 -19.12 6.23 4.92
C SER A 32 -20.16 6.21 6.04
N ASP A 33 -21.25 6.92 5.84
CA ASP A 33 -22.50 6.87 6.61
C ASP A 33 -22.31 6.85 8.16
N GLY A 34 -21.30 7.56 8.65
CA GLY A 34 -20.96 7.61 10.08
C GLY A 34 -20.19 6.39 10.62
N VAL A 35 -20.07 5.30 9.85
CA VAL A 35 -19.40 4.07 10.28
C VAL A 35 -17.89 4.16 10.01
N ASP A 36 -17.09 3.79 11.01
CA ASP A 36 -15.64 3.59 10.83
C ASP A 36 -15.38 2.16 10.37
N LYS A 37 -15.24 1.98 9.06
CA LYS A 37 -15.12 0.65 8.46
C LYS A 37 -13.95 -0.15 8.99
N GLY A 38 -12.80 0.50 9.20
CA GLY A 38 -11.61 -0.18 9.70
C GLY A 38 -11.84 -0.84 11.07
N LEU A 39 -12.74 -0.27 11.88
CA LEU A 39 -13.08 -0.79 13.21
C LEU A 39 -14.30 -1.73 13.20
N CYS A 40 -14.92 -2.00 12.05
CA CYS A 40 -16.01 -2.97 11.96
C CYS A 40 -15.55 -4.39 12.31
N PRO A 41 -16.36 -5.15 13.07
CA PRO A 41 -16.05 -6.54 13.38
C PRO A 41 -15.98 -7.42 12.13
N TRP A 42 -15.01 -8.32 12.09
CA TRP A 42 -14.80 -9.29 11.02
C TRP A 42 -14.10 -10.53 11.57
N GLN A 43 -14.73 -11.70 11.52
CA GLN A 43 -14.16 -12.99 11.93
C GLN A 43 -13.41 -12.96 13.28
N GLY A 44 -14.01 -12.30 14.29
CA GLY A 44 -13.46 -12.21 15.64
C GLY A 44 -12.39 -11.11 15.87
N LYS A 45 -12.07 -10.32 14.85
CA LYS A 45 -11.18 -9.15 14.88
C LYS A 45 -11.88 -7.93 14.30
N THR A 46 -11.16 -6.85 14.05
CA THR A 46 -11.64 -5.76 13.21
C THR A 46 -11.08 -5.87 11.79
N LEU A 47 -11.73 -5.25 10.80
CA LEU A 47 -11.26 -5.27 9.41
C LEU A 47 -9.81 -4.80 9.28
N ILE A 48 -9.43 -3.72 9.96
CA ILE A 48 -8.05 -3.23 9.91
C ILE A 48 -7.06 -4.20 10.55
N ASP A 49 -7.44 -4.92 11.61
CA ASP A 49 -6.56 -5.91 12.23
C ASP A 49 -6.26 -7.04 11.24
N CYS A 50 -7.27 -7.49 10.48
CA CYS A 50 -7.08 -8.49 9.43
C CYS A 50 -6.16 -7.98 8.31
N VAL A 51 -6.35 -6.73 7.87
CA VAL A 51 -5.45 -6.10 6.87
C VAL A 51 -4.02 -6.01 7.40
N ILE A 52 -3.83 -5.59 8.65
CA ILE A 52 -2.50 -5.52 9.28
C ILE A 52 -1.84 -6.90 9.31
N ASP A 53 -2.57 -7.94 9.73
CA ASP A 53 -2.04 -9.30 9.79
C ASP A 53 -1.54 -9.79 8.42
N ARG A 54 -2.24 -9.43 7.33
CA ARG A 54 -1.86 -9.78 5.96
C ARG A 54 -0.63 -9.04 5.46
N ILE A 55 -0.53 -7.74 5.74
CA ILE A 55 0.55 -6.92 5.15
C ILE A 55 1.79 -6.83 6.04
N LYS A 56 1.68 -6.95 7.37
CA LYS A 56 2.80 -6.81 8.30
C LYS A 56 4.00 -7.70 7.99
N PRO A 57 3.83 -8.98 7.60
CA PRO A 57 4.97 -9.82 7.22
C PRO A 57 5.68 -9.41 5.94
N GLN A 58 5.07 -8.54 5.13
CA GLN A 58 5.52 -8.17 3.80
C GLN A 58 6.22 -6.81 3.73
N VAL A 59 6.14 -5.99 4.82
CA VAL A 59 6.62 -4.60 4.86
C VAL A 59 7.44 -4.33 6.11
N ASP A 60 8.27 -3.28 6.06
CA ASP A 60 9.13 -2.89 7.18
C ASP A 60 8.39 -2.02 8.21
N HIS A 61 7.46 -1.18 7.74
CA HIS A 61 6.69 -0.26 8.59
C HIS A 61 5.26 -0.08 8.08
N ILE A 62 4.35 0.23 9.01
CA ILE A 62 2.95 0.52 8.71
C ILE A 62 2.59 1.88 9.28
N ALA A 63 2.03 2.74 8.43
CA ALA A 63 1.33 3.97 8.81
C ALA A 63 -0.17 3.80 8.56
N ILE A 64 -1.00 4.46 9.37
CA ILE A 64 -2.46 4.44 9.23
C ILE A 64 -2.95 5.87 9.00
N SER A 65 -3.58 6.13 7.86
CA SER A 65 -4.32 7.37 7.62
C SER A 65 -5.71 7.23 8.22
N ALA A 66 -5.99 8.02 9.27
CA ALA A 66 -7.29 8.03 9.94
C ALA A 66 -7.63 9.45 10.39
N ASN A 67 -8.93 9.82 10.35
CA ASN A 67 -9.43 11.15 10.69
C ASN A 67 -10.32 11.16 11.95
N ARG A 68 -10.59 9.99 12.52
CA ARG A 68 -11.44 9.78 13.71
C ARG A 68 -10.95 8.53 14.44
N ASN A 69 -11.43 8.33 15.67
CA ASN A 69 -11.09 7.19 16.53
C ASN A 69 -9.57 6.97 16.63
N LEU A 70 -8.79 8.06 16.67
CA LEU A 70 -7.33 8.03 16.59
C LEU A 70 -6.70 7.17 17.70
N GLU A 71 -7.28 7.18 18.89
CA GLU A 71 -6.84 6.35 20.01
C GLU A 71 -6.91 4.85 19.68
N SER A 72 -8.02 4.42 19.04
CA SER A 72 -8.18 3.03 18.60
C SER A 72 -7.15 2.64 17.55
N TYR A 73 -6.81 3.53 16.63
CA TYR A 73 -5.79 3.27 15.61
C TYR A 73 -4.37 3.33 16.19
N ALA A 74 -4.12 4.17 17.20
CA ALA A 74 -2.82 4.27 17.88
C ALA A 74 -2.42 2.96 18.59
N LEU A 75 -3.37 2.15 19.02
CA LEU A 75 -3.11 0.81 19.57
C LEU A 75 -2.55 -0.17 18.53
N ARG A 76 -2.72 0.11 17.25
CA ARG A 76 -2.33 -0.76 16.10
C ARG A 76 -1.05 -0.31 15.42
N SER A 77 -0.84 0.99 15.36
CA SER A 77 0.39 1.59 14.84
C SER A 77 0.67 2.92 15.53
N PRO A 78 1.92 3.17 15.97
CA PRO A 78 2.32 4.47 16.48
C PRO A 78 2.38 5.55 15.38
N HIS A 79 2.39 5.15 14.11
CA HIS A 79 2.51 6.05 12.97
C HIS A 79 1.13 6.37 12.39
N LEU A 80 0.48 7.39 12.94
CA LEU A 80 -0.82 7.89 12.47
C LEU A 80 -0.64 9.12 11.60
N LEU A 81 -1.39 9.16 10.49
CA LEU A 81 -1.41 10.27 9.54
C LEU A 81 -2.85 10.78 9.37
N PRO A 82 -3.34 11.66 10.25
CA PRO A 82 -4.60 12.35 10.03
C PRO A 82 -4.46 13.33 8.86
N ASP A 83 -5.48 13.39 8.00
CA ASP A 83 -5.48 14.30 6.87
C ASP A 83 -5.31 15.75 7.33
N ALA A 84 -4.52 16.53 6.60
CA ALA A 84 -4.42 17.97 6.82
C ALA A 84 -5.82 18.61 6.74
N ARG A 85 -6.09 19.61 7.58
CA ARG A 85 -7.43 20.21 7.77
C ARG A 85 -8.11 20.59 6.45
N GLN A 86 -7.35 21.15 5.51
CA GLN A 86 -7.84 21.58 4.20
C GLN A 86 -8.22 20.42 3.28
N TRP A 87 -7.73 19.19 3.52
CA TRP A 87 -7.98 18.00 2.68
C TRP A 87 -8.83 16.95 3.37
N ARG A 88 -9.24 17.22 4.61
CA ARG A 88 -10.01 16.25 5.40
C ARG A 88 -11.27 15.82 4.65
N TYR A 89 -11.48 14.51 4.61
CA TYR A 89 -12.61 13.86 3.93
C TYR A 89 -12.61 13.93 2.39
N LEU A 90 -11.51 14.30 1.76
CA LEU A 90 -11.38 14.26 0.30
C LEU A 90 -10.92 12.88 -0.23
N GLY A 91 -11.08 11.81 0.56
CA GLY A 91 -10.82 10.43 0.17
C GLY A 91 -9.34 10.03 0.17
N GLY A 92 -9.01 8.92 -0.49
CA GLY A 92 -7.65 8.37 -0.47
C GLY A 92 -6.57 9.32 -1.00
N LEU A 93 -6.94 10.26 -1.89
CA LEU A 93 -6.00 11.24 -2.41
C LEU A 93 -5.53 12.22 -1.32
N ALA A 94 -6.39 12.58 -0.36
CA ALA A 94 -6.01 13.41 0.80
C ALA A 94 -4.95 12.72 1.67
N ALA A 95 -5.11 11.41 1.89
CA ALA A 95 -4.13 10.61 2.60
C ALA A 95 -2.77 10.61 1.89
N LEU A 96 -2.76 10.51 0.54
CA LEU A 96 -1.52 10.58 -0.24
C LEU A 96 -0.86 11.97 -0.14
N CYS A 97 -1.65 13.05 -0.16
CA CYS A 97 -1.13 14.40 0.05
C CYS A 97 -0.54 14.60 1.45
N THR A 98 -1.13 14.00 2.48
CA THR A 98 -0.59 14.02 3.83
C THR A 98 0.71 13.23 3.92
N ALA A 99 0.74 12.02 3.33
CA ALA A 99 1.91 11.16 3.27
C ALA A 99 3.08 11.79 2.49
N ALA A 100 2.81 12.70 1.54
CA ALA A 100 3.85 13.42 0.79
C ALA A 100 4.79 14.25 1.69
N ASN A 101 4.33 14.67 2.86
CA ASN A 101 5.10 15.48 3.81
C ASN A 101 5.70 14.63 4.95
N ASP A 102 5.50 13.32 4.94
CA ASP A 102 6.01 12.42 5.98
C ASP A 102 7.44 11.96 5.65
N LEU A 103 8.39 12.31 6.52
CA LEU A 103 9.81 12.00 6.32
C LEU A 103 10.11 10.51 6.40
N GLN A 104 9.35 9.75 7.20
CA GLN A 104 9.57 8.31 7.29
C GLN A 104 9.12 7.63 6.00
N ILE A 105 7.95 7.98 5.47
CA ILE A 105 7.47 7.49 4.18
C ILE A 105 8.43 7.89 3.06
N ALA A 106 8.91 9.13 3.05
CA ALA A 106 9.85 9.61 2.04
C ALA A 106 11.19 8.83 2.06
N SER A 107 11.55 8.20 3.18
CA SER A 107 12.77 7.40 3.31
C SER A 107 12.64 5.97 2.77
N ALA A 108 11.44 5.53 2.39
CA ALA A 108 11.20 4.21 1.84
C ALA A 108 11.57 4.15 0.34
N ASP A 109 11.93 2.95 -0.13
CA ASP A 109 12.09 2.70 -1.56
C ASP A 109 10.74 2.61 -2.26
N TRP A 110 9.76 2.03 -1.57
CA TRP A 110 8.39 1.88 -2.07
C TRP A 110 7.36 2.04 -0.96
N LEU A 111 6.20 2.53 -1.33
CA LEU A 111 5.02 2.63 -0.49
C LEU A 111 3.91 1.71 -1.04
N LEU A 112 3.53 0.72 -0.25
CA LEU A 112 2.31 -0.05 -0.46
C LEU A 112 1.14 0.74 0.13
N VAL A 113 0.13 1.05 -0.66
CA VAL A 113 -1.11 1.68 -0.18
C VAL A 113 -2.24 0.67 -0.29
N VAL A 114 -2.99 0.47 0.79
CA VAL A 114 -4.13 -0.45 0.84
C VAL A 114 -5.29 0.15 1.63
N PRO A 115 -6.55 -0.18 1.31
CA PRO A 115 -7.70 0.22 2.13
C PRO A 115 -7.83 -0.67 3.36
N CYS A 116 -8.44 -0.15 4.43
CA CYS A 116 -8.67 -0.86 5.69
C CYS A 116 -9.79 -1.91 5.63
N ASP A 117 -10.53 -1.96 4.54
CA ASP A 117 -11.73 -2.78 4.38
C ASP A 117 -11.57 -3.93 3.36
N MET A 118 -10.33 -4.37 3.12
CA MET A 118 -9.97 -5.55 2.31
C MET A 118 -9.18 -6.56 3.16
N PRO A 119 -9.85 -7.37 4.02
CA PRO A 119 -9.18 -8.25 4.97
C PRO A 119 -8.47 -9.46 4.34
N ASP A 120 -8.81 -9.80 3.10
CA ASP A 120 -8.33 -11.00 2.41
C ASP A 120 -7.18 -10.72 1.43
N LEU A 121 -6.47 -9.59 1.59
CA LEU A 121 -5.31 -9.25 0.73
C LEU A 121 -4.30 -10.41 0.65
N PRO A 122 -3.68 -10.65 -0.54
CA PRO A 122 -2.74 -11.75 -0.72
C PRO A 122 -1.51 -11.65 0.17
N ASP A 123 -1.06 -12.80 0.69
CA ASP A 123 0.16 -12.89 1.52
C ASP A 123 1.45 -12.67 0.71
N ASP A 124 1.38 -12.70 -0.62
CA ASP A 124 2.48 -12.47 -1.56
C ASP A 124 2.34 -11.17 -2.36
N LEU A 125 1.45 -10.25 -1.93
CA LEU A 125 1.13 -9.02 -2.64
C LEU A 125 2.37 -8.16 -2.97
N VAL A 126 3.22 -7.93 -1.98
CA VAL A 126 4.45 -7.15 -2.14
C VAL A 126 5.44 -7.85 -3.07
N GLU A 127 5.59 -9.16 -2.99
CA GLU A 127 6.51 -9.89 -3.86
C GLU A 127 6.06 -9.83 -5.33
N ARG A 128 4.75 -9.93 -5.59
CA ARG A 128 4.19 -9.72 -6.94
C ARG A 128 4.49 -8.32 -7.48
N PHE A 129 4.33 -7.27 -6.66
CA PHE A 129 4.71 -5.92 -7.05
C PHE A 129 6.21 -5.78 -7.28
N ARG A 130 7.05 -6.39 -6.44
CA ARG A 130 8.51 -6.41 -6.63
C ARG A 130 8.90 -7.04 -7.96
N MET A 131 8.28 -8.16 -8.33
CA MET A 131 8.57 -8.84 -9.60
C MET A 131 8.26 -7.95 -10.81
N VAL A 132 7.13 -7.26 -10.80
CA VAL A 132 6.75 -6.34 -11.89
C VAL A 132 7.65 -5.10 -11.90
N SER A 133 7.95 -4.52 -10.75
CA SER A 133 8.82 -3.34 -10.66
C SER A 133 10.24 -3.60 -11.17
N LYS A 134 10.79 -4.78 -10.93
CA LYS A 134 12.10 -5.19 -11.49
C LYS A 134 12.07 -5.28 -13.02
N LYS A 135 10.95 -5.72 -13.61
CA LYS A 135 10.78 -5.79 -15.07
C LYS A 135 10.57 -4.42 -15.73
N THR A 136 10.19 -3.43 -14.94
CA THR A 136 9.85 -2.08 -15.41
C THR A 136 10.48 -1.00 -14.52
N PRO A 137 11.82 -0.89 -14.48
CA PRO A 137 12.55 -0.06 -13.52
C PRO A 137 12.25 1.44 -13.61
N LEU A 138 11.77 1.92 -14.74
CA LEU A 138 11.37 3.32 -14.94
C LEU A 138 9.93 3.62 -14.49
N CYS A 139 9.16 2.61 -14.08
CA CYS A 139 7.81 2.79 -13.60
C CYS A 139 7.80 3.13 -12.11
N ASN A 140 7.14 4.21 -11.74
CA ASN A 140 7.08 4.71 -10.36
C ASN A 140 5.76 4.39 -9.66
N ALA A 141 4.79 3.82 -10.37
CA ALA A 141 3.47 3.52 -9.83
C ALA A 141 2.86 2.27 -10.47
N PHE A 142 2.27 1.45 -9.61
CA PHE A 142 1.50 0.27 -10.01
C PHE A 142 0.18 0.26 -9.23
N TYR A 143 -0.88 -0.27 -9.83
CA TYR A 143 -2.12 -0.59 -9.15
C TYR A 143 -2.62 -1.96 -9.61
N ILE A 144 -3.61 -2.50 -8.89
CA ILE A 144 -4.16 -3.81 -9.19
C ILE A 144 -5.38 -3.70 -10.09
N GLU A 145 -5.47 -4.64 -11.02
CA GLU A 145 -6.67 -4.90 -11.80
C GLU A 145 -7.01 -6.39 -11.75
N THR A 146 -8.28 -6.69 -11.57
CA THR A 146 -8.86 -8.02 -11.65
C THR A 146 -9.81 -8.10 -12.87
N PRO A 147 -10.29 -9.27 -13.28
CA PRO A 147 -11.28 -9.38 -14.35
C PRO A 147 -12.56 -8.62 -14.08
N VAL A 148 -12.89 -8.34 -12.81
CA VAL A 148 -14.13 -7.66 -12.40
C VAL A 148 -13.97 -6.15 -12.37
N THR A 149 -12.84 -5.64 -11.80
CA THR A 149 -12.67 -4.19 -11.61
C THR A 149 -11.21 -3.81 -11.30
N PRO A 150 -10.81 -2.57 -11.64
CA PRO A 150 -9.54 -2.01 -11.15
C PRO A 150 -9.64 -1.56 -9.69
N HIS A 151 -8.61 -1.84 -8.90
CA HIS A 151 -8.49 -1.49 -7.48
C HIS A 151 -7.46 -0.37 -7.28
N TYR A 152 -7.82 0.87 -7.60
CA TYR A 152 -6.92 2.03 -7.55
C TYR A 152 -6.40 2.37 -6.16
N ASN A 153 -7.05 1.90 -5.08
CA ASN A 153 -6.61 2.09 -3.69
C ASN A 153 -5.69 0.97 -3.20
N VAL A 154 -5.39 -0.04 -4.05
CA VAL A 154 -4.34 -1.02 -3.82
C VAL A 154 -3.23 -0.72 -4.81
N MET A 155 -2.20 -0.01 -4.34
CA MET A 155 -1.15 0.49 -5.21
C MET A 155 0.23 0.35 -4.56
N PHE A 156 1.24 0.29 -5.41
CA PHE A 156 2.65 0.25 -5.04
C PHE A 156 3.37 1.36 -5.77
N ILE A 157 3.85 2.37 -5.03
CA ILE A 157 4.33 3.62 -5.60
C ILE A 157 5.68 4.02 -5.01
N ARG A 158 6.48 4.71 -5.80
CA ARG A 158 7.67 5.41 -5.30
C ARG A 158 7.23 6.62 -4.47
N PRO A 159 7.71 6.79 -3.21
CA PRO A 159 7.32 7.94 -2.37
C PRO A 159 7.52 9.30 -3.03
N GLN A 160 8.52 9.43 -3.89
CA GLN A 160 8.85 10.69 -4.58
C GLN A 160 7.70 11.24 -5.43
N ILE A 161 6.84 10.37 -5.98
CA ILE A 161 5.70 10.83 -6.79
C ILE A 161 4.56 11.42 -5.96
N LEU A 162 4.53 11.18 -4.64
CA LEU A 162 3.49 11.72 -3.75
C LEU A 162 3.41 13.25 -3.81
N GLN A 163 4.55 13.93 -4.03
CA GLN A 163 4.57 15.38 -4.16
C GLN A 163 3.67 15.90 -5.30
N SER A 164 3.42 15.10 -6.33
CA SER A 164 2.51 15.46 -7.43
C SER A 164 1.03 15.37 -7.04
N ALA A 165 0.69 14.68 -5.95
CA ALA A 165 -0.69 14.56 -5.48
C ALA A 165 -1.23 15.91 -4.93
N VAL A 166 -0.33 16.72 -4.34
CA VAL A 166 -0.70 18.01 -3.76
C VAL A 166 -1.24 19.00 -4.80
N PRO A 167 -0.50 19.35 -5.87
CA PRO A 167 -1.03 20.23 -6.91
C PRO A 167 -2.22 19.61 -7.64
N TYR A 168 -2.25 18.28 -7.82
CA TYR A 168 -3.39 17.59 -8.42
C TYR A 168 -4.67 17.80 -7.61
N LEU A 169 -4.63 17.59 -6.30
CA LEU A 169 -5.77 17.80 -5.41
C LEU A 169 -6.16 19.29 -5.34
N SER A 170 -5.17 20.20 -5.30
CA SER A 170 -5.38 21.65 -5.24
C SER A 170 -6.03 22.21 -6.50
N SER A 171 -5.84 21.58 -7.66
CA SER A 171 -6.48 21.96 -8.92
C SER A 171 -7.97 21.57 -9.00
N GLY A 172 -8.52 20.95 -7.95
CA GLY A 172 -9.92 20.52 -7.91
C GLY A 172 -10.16 19.07 -8.34
N LEU A 173 -9.15 18.38 -8.82
CA LEU A 173 -9.25 16.96 -9.18
C LEU A 173 -9.29 16.09 -7.91
N ARG A 174 -10.10 15.00 -7.92
CA ARG A 174 -10.44 14.26 -6.68
C ARG A 174 -10.22 12.75 -6.75
N THR A 175 -9.85 12.20 -7.91
CA THR A 175 -9.81 10.75 -8.09
C THR A 175 -8.39 10.21 -8.07
N VAL A 176 -8.16 9.17 -7.27
CA VAL A 176 -6.90 8.40 -7.28
C VAL A 176 -6.63 7.83 -8.67
N ARG A 177 -7.67 7.35 -9.38
CA ARG A 177 -7.57 6.89 -10.77
C ARG A 177 -6.92 7.94 -11.68
N GLY A 178 -7.44 9.15 -11.69
CA GLY A 178 -6.93 10.23 -12.56
C GLY A 178 -5.49 10.61 -12.20
N TRP A 179 -5.15 10.62 -10.91
CA TRP A 179 -3.78 10.88 -10.47
C TRP A 179 -2.83 9.77 -10.94
N LEU A 180 -3.19 8.49 -10.78
CA LEU A 180 -2.39 7.35 -11.25
C LEU A 180 -2.19 7.38 -12.77
N GLN A 181 -3.20 7.81 -13.53
CA GLN A 181 -3.09 8.01 -14.99
C GLN A 181 -2.03 9.07 -15.34
N GLN A 182 -1.99 10.20 -14.62
CA GLN A 182 -0.93 11.21 -14.81
C GLN A 182 0.47 10.66 -14.47
N GLN A 183 0.57 9.76 -13.50
CA GLN A 183 1.82 9.07 -13.15
C GLN A 183 2.20 7.96 -14.16
N ARG A 184 1.38 7.71 -15.18
CA ARG A 184 1.54 6.58 -16.14
C ARG A 184 1.67 5.26 -15.40
N ALA A 185 0.89 5.09 -14.34
CA ALA A 185 0.89 3.88 -13.53
C ALA A 185 0.61 2.64 -14.37
N ARG A 186 1.30 1.54 -14.06
CA ARG A 186 1.10 0.24 -14.70
C ARG A 186 0.20 -0.65 -13.87
N ILE A 187 -0.41 -1.60 -14.55
CA ILE A 187 -1.29 -2.59 -13.95
C ILE A 187 -0.47 -3.80 -13.49
N LEU A 188 -0.75 -4.27 -12.27
CA LEU A 188 -0.47 -5.61 -11.83
C LEU A 188 -1.77 -6.42 -11.93
N GLN A 189 -1.82 -7.32 -12.89
CA GLN A 189 -3.00 -8.14 -13.16
C GLN A 189 -3.10 -9.27 -12.14
N PHE A 190 -4.32 -9.49 -11.63
CA PHE A 190 -4.71 -10.67 -10.86
C PHE A 190 -5.83 -11.40 -11.59
N ASP A 191 -5.82 -12.73 -11.51
CA ASP A 191 -6.78 -13.58 -12.24
C ASP A 191 -8.11 -13.74 -11.51
N HIS A 192 -8.17 -13.37 -10.21
CA HIS A 192 -9.33 -13.53 -9.33
C HIS A 192 -9.56 -12.27 -8.50
N ASP A 193 -10.83 -11.99 -8.17
CA ASP A 193 -11.25 -10.82 -7.38
C ASP A 193 -11.38 -11.10 -5.87
N ASP A 194 -11.39 -12.37 -5.47
CA ASP A 194 -11.73 -12.82 -4.12
C ASP A 194 -10.92 -12.14 -3.01
N CYS A 195 -9.64 -11.87 -3.28
CA CYS A 195 -8.74 -11.20 -2.33
C CYS A 195 -8.92 -9.68 -2.24
N PHE A 196 -9.77 -9.09 -3.10
CA PHE A 196 -9.93 -7.65 -3.22
C PHE A 196 -11.37 -7.19 -2.94
N ILE A 197 -12.19 -8.04 -2.32
CA ILE A 197 -13.54 -7.71 -1.90
C ILE A 197 -13.47 -6.69 -0.76
N ARG A 198 -14.30 -5.65 -0.87
CA ARG A 198 -14.43 -4.61 0.17
C ARG A 198 -15.62 -4.92 1.08
N TYR A 199 -15.34 -4.93 2.38
CA TYR A 199 -16.32 -5.19 3.42
C TYR A 199 -16.74 -3.92 4.18
N GLY A 200 -17.73 -4.02 5.08
CA GLY A 200 -18.16 -2.89 5.93
C GLY A 200 -19.18 -1.96 5.29
N LYS A 201 -19.84 -2.33 4.18
CA LYS A 201 -21.21 -1.92 3.90
C LYS A 201 -22.13 -2.94 4.53
N SER A 202 -23.21 -2.47 5.17
CA SER A 202 -24.23 -3.35 5.76
C SER A 202 -24.77 -4.33 4.72
N ASN A 203 -24.10 -5.45 4.56
CA ASN A 203 -24.70 -6.66 4.02
C ASN A 203 -25.12 -7.49 5.24
N ASN A 204 -26.12 -6.95 5.99
CA ASN A 204 -26.99 -7.77 6.80
C ASN A 204 -28.02 -8.36 5.83
N ALA A 205 -27.81 -9.58 5.45
CA ALA A 205 -28.85 -10.50 5.03
C ALA A 205 -28.63 -11.79 5.78
#